data_b2ee78fd47064dbfd067ab0e5887a5b9
#
_entry.id   b2ee78fd47064dbfd067ab0e5887a5b9
#
_cell.length_a   1.000
_cell.length_b   1.000
_cell.length_c   1.000
_cell.angle_alpha   90.00
_cell.angle_beta   90.00
_cell.angle_gamma   90.00
#
_symmetry.space_group_name_H-M   'P 1'
#
loop_
_entity.id
_entity.type
_entity.pdbx_description
1 polymer ?
#
loop_
_entity_poly.entity_id
_entity_poly.type
_entity_poly.pdbx_seq_one_letter_code
_entity_poly.pdbx_strand_id
1 'polypeptide(L)'
;DHLVPTARELAFNLRDFGSDGAYGHYFNGPSTFDISNDEFVVLELERLKAMPDLFNVVVMVVINAVTQELYLSARDRPRFVLCDEAAQFMTREEGQDLSRLAEAISQGYRRARKYRGSFGIILQSMNDLLLFGGTGQVILENAATRFLLQGSTYDKAVENKILDYSGFVLDLLKSVRNNKPNYSE
;
A
#
# COMPACT_ATOMS: atom_id res chain seq x y z
N ASP A 1 35.20 16.65 -6.56
CA ASP A 1 35.73 15.38 -6.04
C ASP A 1 34.85 14.67 -5.00
N HIS A 2 33.74 15.24 -4.62
CA HIS A 2 32.77 14.57 -3.70
C HIS A 2 31.91 13.50 -4.38
N LEU A 3 31.79 13.50 -5.70
CA LEU A 3 30.99 12.53 -6.47
C LEU A 3 31.55 11.10 -6.43
N VAL A 4 32.90 10.96 -6.36
CA VAL A 4 33.55 9.63 -6.42
C VAL A 4 33.27 8.77 -5.18
N PRO A 5 33.34 9.29 -3.96
CA PRO A 5 32.94 8.52 -2.75
C PRO A 5 31.47 8.10 -2.79
N THR A 6 30.57 9.01 -3.14
CA THR A 6 29.14 8.73 -3.24
C THR A 6 28.82 7.69 -4.34
N ALA A 7 29.48 7.77 -5.49
CA ALA A 7 29.32 6.79 -6.55
C ALA A 7 29.81 5.38 -6.13
N ARG A 8 30.92 5.31 -5.37
CA ARG A 8 31.43 4.05 -4.84
C ARG A 8 30.50 3.43 -3.82
N GLU A 9 29.96 4.23 -2.93
CA GLU A 9 28.98 3.81 -1.93
C GLU A 9 27.72 3.29 -2.61
N LEU A 10 27.19 4.00 -3.61
CA LEU A 10 26.05 3.57 -4.39
C LEU A 10 26.34 2.25 -5.13
N ALA A 11 27.50 2.12 -5.77
CA ALA A 11 27.90 0.89 -6.45
C ALA A 11 28.01 -0.28 -5.47
N PHE A 12 28.52 -0.04 -4.26
CA PHE A 12 28.59 -1.05 -3.21
C PHE A 12 27.20 -1.51 -2.76
N ASN A 13 26.27 -0.57 -2.53
CA ASN A 13 24.91 -0.87 -2.11
C ASN A 13 24.11 -1.60 -3.21
N LEU A 14 24.42 -1.36 -4.49
CA LEU A 14 23.76 -2.03 -5.62
C LEU A 14 24.42 -3.35 -6.02
N ARG A 15 25.53 -3.73 -5.41
CA ARG A 15 26.29 -4.94 -5.78
C ARG A 15 25.44 -6.20 -5.76
N ASP A 16 24.58 -6.35 -4.76
CA ASP A 16 23.77 -7.56 -4.57
C ASP A 16 22.66 -7.70 -5.62
N PHE A 17 22.35 -6.63 -6.36
CA PHE A 17 21.40 -6.60 -7.48
C PHE A 17 22.09 -6.73 -8.85
N GLY A 18 23.41 -6.71 -8.90
CA GLY A 18 24.19 -6.96 -10.12
C GLY A 18 24.14 -8.42 -10.54
N SER A 19 24.61 -8.75 -11.75
CA SER A 19 24.54 -10.10 -12.34
C SER A 19 25.09 -11.19 -11.43
N ASP A 20 26.16 -10.89 -10.70
CA ASP A 20 26.84 -11.83 -9.79
C ASP A 20 26.38 -11.67 -8.32
N GLY A 21 25.45 -10.79 -8.05
CA GLY A 21 24.92 -10.51 -6.72
C GLY A 21 23.82 -11.51 -6.27
N ALA A 22 23.55 -11.52 -4.98
CA ALA A 22 22.58 -12.43 -4.36
C ALA A 22 21.19 -12.32 -5.00
N TYR A 23 20.78 -11.12 -5.42
CA TYR A 23 19.47 -10.83 -6.03
C TYR A 23 19.54 -10.67 -7.56
N GLY A 24 20.72 -10.83 -8.16
CA GLY A 24 20.93 -10.58 -9.58
C GLY A 24 20.01 -11.36 -10.50
N HIS A 25 19.70 -12.60 -10.16
CA HIS A 25 18.81 -13.47 -10.93
C HIS A 25 17.35 -12.96 -11.00
N TYR A 26 16.92 -12.07 -10.10
CA TYR A 26 15.59 -11.46 -10.15
C TYR A 26 15.52 -10.25 -11.09
N PHE A 27 16.66 -9.57 -11.34
CA PHE A 27 16.66 -8.27 -12.01
C PHE A 27 17.40 -8.26 -13.37
N ASN A 28 18.25 -9.25 -13.63
CA ASN A 28 19.12 -9.28 -14.82
C ASN A 28 18.60 -10.24 -15.90
N GLY A 29 17.32 -10.17 -16.20
CA GLY A 29 16.67 -10.97 -17.24
C GLY A 29 15.56 -10.20 -17.94
N PRO A 30 14.93 -10.78 -18.98
CA PRO A 30 13.75 -10.19 -19.59
C PRO A 30 12.63 -10.14 -18.54
N SER A 31 11.88 -9.03 -18.53
CA SER A 31 10.72 -8.91 -17.66
C SER A 31 9.66 -9.93 -18.06
N THR A 32 9.20 -10.70 -17.08
CA THR A 32 8.06 -11.64 -17.23
C THR A 32 6.77 -11.06 -16.67
N PHE A 33 6.82 -9.85 -16.14
CA PHE A 33 5.72 -9.17 -15.49
C PHE A 33 5.33 -7.91 -16.28
N ASP A 34 4.09 -7.84 -16.72
CA ASP A 34 3.52 -6.69 -17.41
C ASP A 34 2.12 -6.39 -16.86
N ILE A 35 2.05 -5.41 -15.96
CA ILE A 35 0.81 -4.96 -15.34
C ILE A 35 -0.16 -4.32 -16.35
N SER A 36 0.33 -3.87 -17.51
CA SER A 36 -0.47 -3.15 -18.48
C SER A 36 -1.36 -4.06 -19.31
N ASN A 37 -0.94 -5.30 -19.53
CA ASN A 37 -1.63 -6.26 -20.39
C ASN A 37 -2.62 -7.15 -19.64
N ASP A 38 -2.48 -7.27 -18.32
CA ASP A 38 -3.34 -8.12 -17.52
C ASP A 38 -4.55 -7.36 -16.97
N GLU A 39 -5.72 -8.00 -17.01
CA GLU A 39 -6.95 -7.43 -16.45
C GLU A 39 -7.00 -7.51 -14.92
N PHE A 40 -6.35 -8.51 -14.35
CA PHE A 40 -6.29 -8.74 -12.91
C PHE A 40 -4.93 -9.25 -12.50
N VAL A 41 -4.25 -8.49 -11.64
CA VAL A 41 -2.90 -8.80 -11.13
C VAL A 41 -2.94 -8.86 -9.63
N VAL A 42 -2.40 -9.93 -9.05
CA VAL A 42 -2.19 -10.08 -7.60
C VAL A 42 -0.71 -10.23 -7.33
N LEU A 43 -0.19 -9.39 -6.44
CA LEU A 43 1.20 -9.40 -6.01
C LEU A 43 1.26 -9.79 -4.54
N GLU A 44 1.80 -10.97 -4.26
CA GLU A 44 2.00 -11.46 -2.91
C GLU A 44 3.43 -11.15 -2.47
N LEU A 45 3.57 -10.20 -1.55
CA LEU A 45 4.88 -9.68 -1.13
C LEU A 45 5.32 -10.18 0.27
N GLU A 46 4.47 -10.92 0.98
CA GLU A 46 4.74 -11.30 2.36
C GLU A 46 6.03 -12.09 2.53
N ARG A 47 6.31 -13.02 1.60
CA ARG A 47 7.53 -13.83 1.63
C ARG A 47 8.81 -13.03 1.49
N LEU A 48 8.74 -11.85 0.90
CA LEU A 48 9.90 -10.97 0.71
C LEU A 48 10.29 -10.23 1.99
N LYS A 49 9.42 -10.16 2.99
CA LYS A 49 9.72 -9.50 4.28
C LYS A 49 10.94 -10.09 4.99
N ALA A 50 11.23 -11.38 4.76
CA ALA A 50 12.44 -12.02 5.27
C ALA A 50 13.75 -11.51 4.61
N MET A 51 13.65 -10.74 3.53
CA MET A 51 14.78 -10.16 2.76
C MET A 51 14.54 -8.65 2.58
N PRO A 52 14.81 -7.81 3.59
CA PRO A 52 14.40 -6.39 3.60
C PRO A 52 14.88 -5.59 2.38
N ASP A 53 16.13 -5.79 1.95
CA ASP A 53 16.69 -5.07 0.80
C ASP A 53 15.95 -5.42 -0.50
N LEU A 54 15.69 -6.72 -0.73
CA LEU A 54 14.92 -7.19 -1.88
C LEU A 54 13.48 -6.67 -1.81
N PHE A 55 12.86 -6.74 -0.63
CA PHE A 55 11.51 -6.22 -0.40
C PHE A 55 11.38 -4.75 -0.78
N ASN A 56 12.30 -3.90 -0.30
CA ASN A 56 12.30 -2.47 -0.59
C ASN A 56 12.38 -2.19 -2.10
N VAL A 57 13.28 -2.89 -2.80
CA VAL A 57 13.44 -2.71 -4.26
C VAL A 57 12.20 -3.19 -5.01
N VAL A 58 11.66 -4.36 -4.66
CA VAL A 58 10.43 -4.88 -5.30
C VAL A 58 9.25 -3.95 -5.06
N VAL A 59 9.04 -3.46 -3.83
CA VAL A 59 7.99 -2.48 -3.52
C VAL A 59 8.15 -1.22 -4.37
N MET A 60 9.38 -0.70 -4.53
CA MET A 60 9.63 0.47 -5.40
C MET A 60 9.28 0.19 -6.86
N VAL A 61 9.63 -0.99 -7.38
CA VAL A 61 9.30 -1.39 -8.76
C VAL A 61 7.79 -1.47 -8.95
N VAL A 62 7.09 -2.10 -8.01
CA VAL A 62 5.63 -2.21 -8.01
C VAL A 62 4.96 -0.84 -7.96
N ILE A 63 5.38 0.03 -7.03
CA ILE A 63 4.84 1.40 -6.92
C ILE A 63 5.04 2.17 -8.22
N ASN A 64 6.23 2.04 -8.83
CA ASN A 64 6.52 2.72 -10.09
C ASN A 64 5.63 2.19 -11.22
N ALA A 65 5.48 0.86 -11.36
CA ALA A 65 4.62 0.25 -12.36
C ALA A 65 3.14 0.66 -12.19
N VAL A 66 2.62 0.62 -10.96
CA VAL A 66 1.26 1.08 -10.63
C VAL A 66 1.08 2.56 -10.95
N THR A 67 2.07 3.40 -10.62
CA THR A 67 2.04 4.84 -10.88
C THR A 67 2.01 5.12 -12.39
N GLN A 68 2.85 4.44 -13.15
CA GLN A 68 2.88 4.57 -14.61
C GLN A 68 1.54 4.15 -15.23
N GLU A 69 1.03 2.99 -14.84
CA GLU A 69 -0.23 2.47 -15.36
C GLU A 69 -1.41 3.38 -14.98
N LEU A 70 -1.46 3.86 -13.75
CA LEU A 70 -2.55 4.70 -13.27
C LEU A 70 -2.55 6.11 -13.87
N TYR A 71 -1.39 6.73 -14.04
CA TYR A 71 -1.30 8.15 -14.37
C TYR A 71 -0.81 8.45 -15.79
N LEU A 72 -0.01 7.59 -16.40
CA LEU A 72 0.66 7.84 -17.66
C LEU A 72 0.11 7.02 -18.83
N SER A 73 -0.58 5.91 -18.56
CA SER A 73 -1.20 5.11 -19.62
C SER A 73 -2.48 5.75 -20.17
N ALA A 74 -3.00 5.19 -21.26
CA ALA A 74 -4.24 5.64 -21.88
C ALA A 74 -5.42 5.54 -20.90
N ARG A 75 -6.33 6.53 -20.94
CA ARG A 75 -7.51 6.59 -20.03
C ARG A 75 -8.72 5.87 -20.66
N ASP A 76 -8.49 4.76 -21.32
CA ASP A 76 -9.48 3.99 -22.05
C ASP A 76 -10.31 3.08 -21.14
N ARG A 77 -9.73 2.58 -20.06
CA ARG A 77 -10.36 1.68 -19.08
C ARG A 77 -10.25 2.21 -17.64
N PRO A 78 -11.23 1.89 -16.77
CA PRO A 78 -11.10 2.16 -15.33
C PRO A 78 -10.04 1.24 -14.73
N ARG A 79 -9.35 1.73 -13.69
CA ARG A 79 -8.32 1.00 -12.96
C ARG A 79 -8.60 1.03 -11.48
N PHE A 80 -8.38 -0.07 -10.81
CA PHE A 80 -8.52 -0.18 -9.37
C PHE A 80 -7.25 -0.77 -8.75
N VAL A 81 -6.70 -0.06 -7.78
CA VAL A 81 -5.56 -0.51 -6.99
C VAL A 81 -6.05 -0.79 -5.58
N LEU A 82 -5.85 -2.01 -5.10
CA LEU A 82 -6.22 -2.43 -3.75
C LEU A 82 -4.97 -2.89 -3.00
N CYS A 83 -4.71 -2.26 -1.85
CA CYS A 83 -3.66 -2.68 -0.94
C CYS A 83 -4.31 -3.42 0.23
N ASP A 84 -4.15 -4.73 0.27
CA ASP A 84 -4.60 -5.55 1.39
C ASP A 84 -3.60 -5.47 2.53
N GLU A 85 -4.12 -5.51 3.77
CA GLU A 85 -3.32 -5.43 4.99
C GLU A 85 -2.31 -4.27 5.00
N ALA A 86 -2.69 -3.13 4.41
CA ALA A 86 -1.79 -2.01 4.16
C ALA A 86 -1.07 -1.49 5.42
N ALA A 87 -1.65 -1.70 6.60
CA ALA A 87 -1.03 -1.32 7.88
C ALA A 87 0.26 -2.08 8.16
N GLN A 88 0.39 -3.33 7.70
CA GLN A 88 1.61 -4.12 7.90
C GLN A 88 2.83 -3.50 7.21
N PHE A 89 2.60 -2.76 6.12
CA PHE A 89 3.65 -2.04 5.40
C PHE A 89 4.00 -0.70 6.05
N MET A 90 3.26 -0.27 7.09
CA MET A 90 3.50 1.00 7.79
C MET A 90 4.17 0.81 9.15
N THR A 91 4.25 -0.40 9.66
CA THR A 91 5.05 -0.73 10.85
C THR A 91 6.52 -0.73 10.46
N ARG A 92 7.28 0.21 11.02
CA ARG A 92 8.73 0.31 10.76
C ARG A 92 9.44 -0.90 11.37
N GLU A 93 9.89 -1.80 10.53
CA GLU A 93 11.00 -2.69 10.89
C GLU A 93 12.32 -1.97 10.57
N GLU A 94 13.36 -2.23 11.35
CA GLU A 94 14.68 -1.63 11.13
C GLU A 94 15.14 -1.90 9.68
N GLY A 95 15.48 -0.82 8.94
CA GLY A 95 15.96 -0.90 7.57
C GLY A 95 14.90 -0.75 6.46
N GLN A 96 13.60 -0.62 6.78
CA GLN A 96 12.56 -0.40 5.78
C GLN A 96 12.20 1.09 5.65
N ASP A 97 12.37 1.65 4.45
CA ASP A 97 11.85 2.98 4.11
C ASP A 97 10.58 2.86 3.27
N LEU A 98 9.45 2.90 3.95
CA LEU A 98 8.12 2.80 3.34
C LEU A 98 7.48 4.17 3.06
N SER A 99 8.26 5.26 3.17
CA SER A 99 7.78 6.62 2.89
C SER A 99 7.22 6.77 1.48
N ARG A 100 7.82 6.09 0.50
CA ARG A 100 7.35 6.08 -0.89
C ARG A 100 6.03 5.35 -1.08
N LEU A 101 5.79 4.26 -0.35
CA LEU A 101 4.50 3.58 -0.37
C LEU A 101 3.41 4.45 0.25
N ALA A 102 3.67 5.06 1.40
CA ALA A 102 2.75 6.01 2.03
C ALA A 102 2.43 7.18 1.10
N GLU A 103 3.44 7.73 0.41
CA GLU A 103 3.24 8.78 -0.59
C GLU A 103 2.39 8.29 -1.77
N ALA A 104 2.67 7.11 -2.32
CA ALA A 104 1.90 6.53 -3.42
C ALA A 104 0.43 6.33 -3.04
N ILE A 105 0.15 5.84 -1.84
CA ILE A 105 -1.20 5.71 -1.29
C ILE A 105 -1.86 7.09 -1.19
N SER A 106 -1.17 8.08 -0.60
CA SER A 106 -1.66 9.46 -0.49
C SER A 106 -2.02 10.06 -1.84
N GLN A 107 -1.15 9.93 -2.83
CA GLN A 107 -1.39 10.40 -4.20
C GLN A 107 -2.53 9.64 -4.86
N GLY A 108 -2.63 8.33 -4.65
CA GLY A 108 -3.72 7.49 -5.13
C GLY A 108 -5.07 8.03 -4.67
N TYR A 109 -5.26 8.25 -3.38
CA TYR A 109 -6.50 8.79 -2.83
C TYR A 109 -6.83 10.19 -3.33
N ARG A 110 -5.84 11.06 -3.49
CA ARG A 110 -6.06 12.45 -3.96
C ARG A 110 -6.33 12.55 -5.46
N ARG A 111 -5.75 11.69 -6.28
CA ARG A 111 -5.62 11.95 -7.72
C ARG A 111 -6.18 10.87 -8.63
N ALA A 112 -6.31 9.61 -8.18
CA ALA A 112 -6.69 8.48 -9.04
C ALA A 112 -7.97 8.73 -9.83
N ARG A 113 -9.00 9.33 -9.20
CA ARG A 113 -10.29 9.67 -9.84
C ARG A 113 -10.12 10.48 -11.13
N LYS A 114 -9.19 11.43 -11.17
CA LYS A 114 -8.91 12.25 -12.37
C LYS A 114 -8.45 11.42 -13.57
N TYR A 115 -7.91 10.24 -13.30
CA TYR A 115 -7.35 9.32 -14.29
C TYR A 115 -8.22 8.07 -14.49
N ARG A 116 -9.50 8.14 -14.13
CA ARG A 116 -10.44 7.01 -14.14
C ARG A 116 -9.96 5.84 -13.25
N GLY A 117 -9.15 6.16 -12.25
CA GLY A 117 -8.65 5.22 -11.29
C GLY A 117 -9.41 5.30 -9.96
N SER A 118 -9.35 4.22 -9.20
CA SER A 118 -9.77 4.14 -7.82
C SER A 118 -8.67 3.50 -6.99
N PHE A 119 -8.55 3.94 -5.75
CA PHE A 119 -7.57 3.41 -4.82
C PHE A 119 -8.28 2.98 -3.55
N GLY A 120 -7.97 1.79 -3.07
CA GLY A 120 -8.51 1.21 -1.85
C GLY A 120 -7.44 0.63 -0.96
N ILE A 121 -7.71 0.62 0.34
CA ILE A 121 -6.93 -0.13 1.33
C ILE A 121 -7.86 -0.99 2.17
N ILE A 122 -7.36 -2.12 2.61
CA ILE A 122 -8.01 -2.96 3.62
C ILE A 122 -7.18 -2.90 4.89
N LEU A 123 -7.86 -2.65 6.01
CA LEU A 123 -7.28 -2.54 7.33
C LEU A 123 -7.99 -3.50 8.28
N GLN A 124 -7.28 -4.04 9.25
CA GLN A 124 -7.87 -4.88 10.29
C GLN A 124 -8.59 -4.04 11.36
N SER A 125 -8.15 -2.79 11.55
CA SER A 125 -8.75 -1.83 12.46
C SER A 125 -8.71 -0.42 11.87
N MET A 126 -9.73 0.39 12.17
CA MET A 126 -9.69 1.82 11.85
C MET A 126 -8.54 2.55 12.55
N ASN A 127 -8.11 2.07 13.71
CA ASN A 127 -6.98 2.65 14.43
C ASN A 127 -5.64 2.45 13.69
N ASP A 128 -5.55 1.50 12.76
CA ASP A 128 -4.34 1.28 11.96
C ASP A 128 -4.03 2.50 11.08
N LEU A 129 -5.03 3.36 10.80
CA LEU A 129 -4.79 4.64 10.11
C LEU A 129 -3.80 5.55 10.83
N LEU A 130 -3.65 5.40 12.15
CA LEU A 130 -2.65 6.16 12.92
C LEU A 130 -1.21 5.81 12.51
N LEU A 131 -0.98 4.57 12.07
CA LEU A 131 0.33 4.13 11.60
C LEU A 131 0.78 4.86 10.32
N PHE A 132 -0.18 5.35 9.54
CA PHE A 132 0.08 6.11 8.31
C PHE A 132 0.40 7.58 8.56
N GLY A 133 0.34 8.06 9.80
CA GLY A 133 0.57 9.47 10.11
C GLY A 133 -0.30 10.41 9.28
N GLY A 134 0.31 11.41 8.63
CA GLY A 134 -0.42 12.36 7.77
C GLY A 134 -1.14 11.72 6.58
N THR A 135 -0.65 10.59 6.07
CA THR A 135 -1.34 9.84 5.00
C THR A 135 -2.66 9.25 5.49
N GLY A 136 -2.76 8.83 6.74
CA GLY A 136 -4.02 8.36 7.33
C GLY A 136 -5.12 9.41 7.29
N GLN A 137 -4.77 10.68 7.56
CA GLN A 137 -5.71 11.79 7.42
C GLN A 137 -6.16 11.99 5.96
N VAL A 138 -5.23 11.90 5.00
CA VAL A 138 -5.57 11.99 3.57
C VAL A 138 -6.54 10.89 3.16
N ILE A 139 -6.34 9.66 3.65
CA ILE A 139 -7.25 8.54 3.39
C ILE A 139 -8.64 8.84 3.94
N LEU A 140 -8.73 9.29 5.19
CA LEU A 140 -10.00 9.63 5.83
C LEU A 140 -10.78 10.72 5.09
N GLU A 141 -10.07 11.76 4.62
CA GLU A 141 -10.69 12.89 3.92
C GLU A 141 -11.12 12.55 2.48
N ASN A 142 -10.43 11.65 1.81
CA ASN A 142 -10.61 11.38 0.37
C ASN A 142 -11.29 10.04 0.08
N ALA A 143 -11.47 9.16 1.05
CA ALA A 143 -12.20 7.91 0.87
C ALA A 143 -13.69 8.18 0.71
N ALA A 144 -14.16 8.12 -0.54
CA ALA A 144 -15.57 8.35 -0.87
C ALA A 144 -16.50 7.23 -0.35
N THR A 145 -15.97 6.03 -0.20
CA THR A 145 -16.71 4.86 0.29
C THR A 145 -15.89 4.17 1.38
N ARG A 146 -16.58 3.79 2.46
CA ARG A 146 -15.99 3.04 3.57
C ARG A 146 -16.88 1.86 3.89
N PHE A 147 -16.29 0.68 3.94
CA PHE A 147 -16.95 -0.55 4.38
C PHE A 147 -16.45 -0.85 5.79
N LEU A 148 -17.36 -0.80 6.76
CA LEU A 148 -17.06 -1.06 8.17
C LEU A 148 -17.71 -2.39 8.54
N LEU A 149 -16.91 -3.40 8.76
CA LEU A 149 -17.35 -4.76 9.10
C LEU A 149 -17.30 -4.94 10.62
N GLN A 150 -17.68 -6.10 11.11
CA GLN A 150 -17.58 -6.42 12.53
C GLN A 150 -16.21 -6.10 13.11
N GLY A 151 -16.18 -5.32 14.18
CA GLY A 151 -14.95 -4.92 14.87
C GLY A 151 -15.18 -4.59 16.34
N SER A 152 -14.15 -4.78 17.16
CA SER A 152 -14.18 -4.52 18.60
C SER A 152 -13.57 -3.18 19.00
N THR A 153 -13.00 -2.43 18.06
CA THR A 153 -12.17 -1.25 18.35
C THR A 153 -12.82 0.08 17.97
N TYR A 154 -14.12 0.10 17.70
CA TYR A 154 -14.83 1.30 17.25
C TYR A 154 -14.89 2.40 18.32
N ASP A 155 -15.09 2.05 19.61
CA ASP A 155 -15.05 3.05 20.69
C ASP A 155 -13.69 3.77 20.72
N LYS A 156 -12.59 3.00 20.59
CA LYS A 156 -11.24 3.57 20.53
C LYS A 156 -11.01 4.42 19.27
N ALA A 157 -11.61 4.05 18.14
CA ALA A 157 -11.52 4.85 16.92
C ALA A 157 -12.26 6.20 17.06
N VAL A 158 -13.36 6.24 17.83
CA VAL A 158 -14.04 7.49 18.18
C VAL A 158 -13.21 8.32 19.16
N GLU A 159 -12.65 7.71 20.22
CA GLU A 159 -11.76 8.38 21.16
C GLU A 159 -10.55 9.02 20.46
N ASN A 160 -9.98 8.32 19.50
CA ASN A 160 -8.86 8.79 18.68
C ASN A 160 -9.28 9.77 17.56
N LYS A 161 -10.56 10.14 17.48
CA LYS A 161 -11.13 11.04 16.46
C LYS A 161 -10.92 10.57 15.01
N ILE A 162 -10.81 9.27 14.78
CA ILE A 162 -10.76 8.65 13.45
C ILE A 162 -12.18 8.49 12.90
N LEU A 163 -13.12 8.16 13.77
CA LEU A 163 -14.56 8.11 13.48
C LEU A 163 -15.27 9.20 14.28
N ASP A 164 -16.19 9.88 13.61
CA ASP A 164 -17.09 10.88 14.23
C ASP A 164 -18.50 10.30 14.28
N TYR A 165 -18.66 9.20 15.03
CA TYR A 165 -19.94 8.53 15.22
C TYR A 165 -20.31 8.51 16.71
N SER A 166 -21.59 8.76 16.98
CA SER A 166 -22.12 8.74 18.33
C SER A 166 -23.55 8.19 18.37
N GLY A 167 -24.04 7.84 19.56
CA GLY A 167 -25.39 7.37 19.77
C GLY A 167 -25.76 6.20 18.85
N PHE A 168 -26.94 6.26 18.24
CA PHE A 168 -27.50 5.18 17.43
C PHE A 168 -26.55 4.68 16.31
N VAL A 169 -25.81 5.56 15.66
CA VAL A 169 -24.89 5.17 14.55
C VAL A 169 -23.75 4.30 15.09
N LEU A 170 -23.19 4.67 16.22
CA LEU A 170 -22.11 3.88 16.85
C LEU A 170 -22.66 2.54 17.37
N ASP A 171 -23.86 2.54 17.98
CA ASP A 171 -24.50 1.32 18.46
C ASP A 171 -24.85 0.38 17.31
N LEU A 172 -25.34 0.91 16.19
CA LEU A 172 -25.57 0.14 14.96
C LEU A 172 -24.29 -0.51 14.45
N LEU A 173 -23.20 0.27 14.36
CA LEU A 173 -21.90 -0.24 13.93
C LEU A 173 -21.38 -1.36 14.86
N LYS A 174 -21.57 -1.22 16.17
CA LYS A 174 -21.19 -2.22 17.17
C LYS A 174 -22.10 -3.45 17.15
N SER A 175 -23.27 -3.36 16.55
CA SER A 175 -24.20 -4.49 16.40
C SER A 175 -23.87 -5.40 15.22
N VAL A 176 -23.05 -4.94 14.29
CA VAL A 176 -22.59 -5.71 13.12
C VAL A 176 -21.96 -7.03 13.56
N ARG A 177 -22.34 -8.12 12.90
CA ARG A 177 -21.91 -9.47 13.24
C ARG A 177 -21.37 -10.19 12.02
N ASN A 178 -20.46 -11.10 12.27
CA ASN A 178 -19.91 -12.00 11.28
C ASN A 178 -20.27 -13.44 11.64
N ASN A 179 -20.86 -14.17 10.72
CA ASN A 179 -21.24 -15.56 10.88
C ASN A 179 -20.59 -16.41 9.77
N LYS A 180 -19.30 -16.59 9.86
CA LYS A 180 -18.53 -17.41 8.89
C LYS A 180 -18.99 -18.87 8.96
N PRO A 181 -19.13 -19.58 7.84
CA PRO A 181 -18.88 -19.12 6.46
C PRO A 181 -20.06 -18.44 5.78
N ASN A 182 -21.18 -18.23 6.47
CA ASN A 182 -22.47 -17.87 5.87
C ASN A 182 -22.52 -16.40 5.40
N TYR A 183 -22.04 -15.45 6.23
CA TYR A 183 -22.02 -14.04 5.90
C TYR A 183 -20.98 -13.24 6.72
N SER A 184 -20.63 -12.07 6.22
CA SER A 184 -19.92 -10.99 6.92
C SER A 184 -20.69 -9.69 6.71
N GLU A 185 -20.95 -8.96 7.79
CA GLU A 185 -21.55 -7.62 7.81
C GLU A 185 -20.50 -6.56 8.10
#